data_14aa64bd07a13a290623f41d03a2e415
#
_entry.id   14aa64bd07a13a290623f41d03a2e415
#
_cell.length_a   1.000
_cell.length_b   1.000
_cell.length_c   1.000
_cell.angle_alpha   90.00
_cell.angle_beta   90.00
_cell.angle_gamma   90.00
#
_symmetry.space_group_name_H-M   'P 1'
#
loop_
_entity.id
_entity.type
_entity.pdbx_description
1 polymer ?
#
loop_
_entity_poly.entity_id
_entity_poly.type
_entity_poly.pdbx_seq_one_letter_code
_entity_poly.pdbx_strand_id
1 'polypeptide(L)'
;MKIGIDWGGTKIEGVAIDSDTGEEISRIRLDSPKDNYEDILSKVVEVINSLTSKSSNYTVGIGMPGSIHPETNLVQVSNTKALEGKPVKSDIEKKLGYEIKIANDADCLALSEAVDGAGKDYNSVFAVILGTGVGAGYSYDKKIVVGPNKLTGEWGQNPIPGPMDEYEKSVKRPVSYTHLTLPTSRSV
;
A
#
# COMPACT_ATOMS: atom_id res chain seq x y z
N MET A 1 18.94 -2.35 11.38
CA MET A 1 17.54 -1.97 11.65
C MET A 1 16.77 -1.86 10.33
N LYS A 2 15.54 -2.31 10.27
CA LYS A 2 14.64 -2.12 9.11
C LYS A 2 13.49 -1.21 9.53
N ILE A 3 13.12 -0.27 8.67
CA ILE A 3 12.00 0.64 8.91
C ILE A 3 10.95 0.39 7.84
N GLY A 4 9.74 0.05 8.28
CA GLY A 4 8.57 -0.10 7.44
C GLY A 4 7.60 1.06 7.66
N ILE A 5 7.10 1.62 6.58
CA ILE A 5 6.07 2.67 6.61
C ILE A 5 4.83 2.14 5.91
N ASP A 6 3.72 2.09 6.63
CA ASP A 6 2.38 1.92 6.08
C ASP A 6 1.76 3.31 5.86
N TRP A 7 1.71 3.72 4.61
CA TRP A 7 1.18 5.01 4.24
C TRP A 7 -0.26 4.87 3.75
N GLY A 8 -1.19 5.03 4.66
CA GLY A 8 -2.62 5.05 4.35
C GLY A 8 -3.15 6.45 4.04
N GLY A 9 -4.37 6.50 3.49
CA GLY A 9 -5.04 7.76 3.15
C GLY A 9 -5.48 8.60 4.37
N THR A 10 -5.53 8.02 5.57
CA THR A 10 -5.96 8.70 6.81
C THR A 10 -4.88 8.72 7.89
N LYS A 11 -4.00 7.75 7.89
CA LYS A 11 -2.91 7.58 8.84
C LYS A 11 -1.64 7.18 8.11
N ILE A 12 -0.51 7.58 8.66
CA ILE A 12 0.81 7.10 8.30
C ILE A 12 1.38 6.44 9.54
N GLU A 13 1.66 5.15 9.43
CA GLU A 13 2.24 4.37 10.52
C GLU A 13 3.64 3.91 10.13
N GLY A 14 4.58 4.07 11.03
CA GLY A 14 5.94 3.59 10.86
C GLY A 14 6.35 2.67 11.98
N VAL A 15 7.11 1.64 11.65
CA VAL A 15 7.69 0.70 12.60
C VAL A 15 9.19 0.53 12.32
N ALA A 16 10.00 0.56 13.36
CA ALA A 16 11.39 0.14 13.33
C ALA A 16 11.53 -1.23 13.95
N ILE A 17 12.15 -2.16 13.23
CA ILE A 17 12.40 -3.52 13.68
C ILE A 17 13.89 -3.85 13.67
N ASP A 18 14.31 -4.65 14.62
CA ASP A 18 15.65 -5.20 14.64
C ASP A 18 15.83 -6.13 13.43
N SER A 19 16.96 -6.02 12.74
CA SER A 19 17.20 -6.80 11.52
C SER A 19 17.51 -8.28 11.80
N ASP A 20 17.99 -8.59 12.98
CA ASP A 20 18.48 -9.93 13.35
C ASP A 20 17.41 -10.71 14.10
N THR A 21 16.71 -10.06 15.02
CA THR A 21 15.68 -10.71 15.84
C THR A 21 14.27 -10.56 15.27
N GLY A 22 14.01 -9.54 14.43
CA GLY A 22 12.67 -9.21 13.94
C GLY A 22 11.79 -8.52 14.98
N GLU A 23 12.33 -8.21 16.18
CA GLU A 23 11.57 -7.56 17.24
C GLU A 23 11.29 -6.08 16.93
N GLU A 24 10.13 -5.61 17.36
CA GLU A 24 9.74 -4.21 17.23
C GLU A 24 10.54 -3.35 18.23
N ILE A 25 11.32 -2.39 17.71
CA ILE A 25 12.08 -1.42 18.50
C ILE A 25 11.21 -0.23 18.85
N SER A 26 10.45 0.27 17.90
CA SER A 26 9.55 1.41 18.10
C SER A 26 8.51 1.52 17.00
N ARG A 27 7.39 2.17 17.33
CA ARG A 27 6.27 2.44 16.44
C ARG A 27 5.81 3.87 16.61
N ILE A 28 5.42 4.51 15.51
CA ILE A 28 4.80 5.83 15.49
C ILE A 28 3.64 5.82 14.51
N ARG A 29 2.57 6.51 14.85
CA ARG A 29 1.39 6.66 13.99
C ARG A 29 0.89 8.09 14.04
N LEU A 30 0.80 8.73 12.89
CA LEU A 30 0.36 10.11 12.73
C LEU A 30 -0.82 10.20 11.76
N ASP A 31 -1.56 11.31 11.83
CA ASP A 31 -2.60 11.59 10.85
C ASP A 31 -1.98 11.93 9.49
N SER A 32 -2.55 11.38 8.42
CA SER A 32 -2.16 11.68 7.04
C SER A 32 -2.90 12.93 6.54
N PRO A 33 -2.18 13.99 6.11
CA PRO A 33 -2.80 15.08 5.37
C PRO A 33 -3.43 14.57 4.06
N LYS A 34 -4.47 15.26 3.54
CA LYS A 34 -5.23 14.73 2.40
C LYS A 34 -5.04 15.51 1.10
N ASP A 35 -4.90 16.82 1.21
CA ASP A 35 -5.12 17.72 0.07
C ASP A 35 -3.85 18.36 -0.47
N ASN A 36 -2.80 18.48 0.35
CA ASN A 36 -1.55 19.13 -0.02
C ASN A 36 -0.43 18.12 -0.17
N TYR A 37 0.16 18.05 -1.36
CA TYR A 37 1.25 17.14 -1.67
C TYR A 37 2.47 17.31 -0.76
N GLU A 38 2.92 18.55 -0.54
CA GLU A 38 4.10 18.84 0.27
C GLU A 38 3.88 18.52 1.75
N ASP A 39 2.67 18.77 2.27
CA ASP A 39 2.32 18.43 3.65
C ASP A 39 2.32 16.90 3.85
N ILE A 40 1.81 16.16 2.87
CA ILE A 40 1.79 14.69 2.88
C ILE A 40 3.24 14.17 2.90
N LEU A 41 4.10 14.63 1.98
CA LEU A 41 5.51 14.21 1.94
C LEU A 41 6.25 14.57 3.22
N SER A 42 6.02 15.78 3.74
CA SER A 42 6.65 16.22 4.98
C SER A 42 6.25 15.34 6.17
N LYS A 43 4.99 14.87 6.20
CA LYS A 43 4.52 13.98 7.25
C LYS A 43 5.14 12.58 7.13
N VAL A 44 5.29 12.03 5.93
CA VAL A 44 6.00 10.76 5.70
C VAL A 44 7.46 10.87 6.16
N VAL A 45 8.13 11.94 5.79
CA VAL A 45 9.54 12.20 6.19
C VAL A 45 9.65 12.38 7.71
N GLU A 46 8.69 13.05 8.36
CA GLU A 46 8.64 13.18 9.82
C GLU A 46 8.58 11.82 10.52
N VAL A 47 7.70 10.92 10.05
CA VAL A 47 7.60 9.56 10.59
C VAL A 47 8.92 8.81 10.43
N ILE A 48 9.52 8.86 9.24
CA ILE A 48 10.80 8.18 8.97
C ILE A 48 11.91 8.74 9.90
N ASN A 49 12.07 10.04 9.99
CA ASN A 49 13.10 10.68 10.80
C ASN A 49 12.94 10.36 12.30
N SER A 50 11.70 10.27 12.79
CA SER A 50 11.43 9.89 14.17
C SER A 50 11.91 8.48 14.50
N LEU A 51 11.92 7.56 13.51
CA LEU A 51 12.37 6.18 13.68
C LEU A 51 13.87 6.02 13.44
N THR A 52 14.45 6.81 12.51
CA THR A 52 15.89 6.72 12.15
C THR A 52 16.81 7.29 13.23
N SER A 53 16.31 8.15 14.12
CA SER A 53 17.09 8.72 15.21
C SER A 53 17.73 7.68 16.16
N LYS A 54 17.31 6.41 16.08
CA LYS A 54 17.74 5.32 16.95
C LYS A 54 18.91 4.49 16.42
N SER A 55 19.32 4.65 15.17
CA SER A 55 20.42 3.89 14.56
C SER A 55 20.97 4.61 13.34
N SER A 56 22.25 4.46 13.08
CA SER A 56 22.93 4.97 11.87
C SER A 56 22.90 3.96 10.70
N ASN A 57 22.53 2.70 10.96
CA ASN A 57 22.46 1.65 9.93
C ASN A 57 21.04 1.11 9.82
N TYR A 58 20.31 1.56 8.78
CA TYR A 58 18.94 1.18 8.54
C TYR A 58 18.59 1.16 7.05
N THR A 59 17.52 0.45 6.71
CA THR A 59 16.87 0.50 5.41
C THR A 59 15.42 0.91 5.58
N VAL A 60 14.88 1.66 4.61
CA VAL A 60 13.49 2.15 4.65
C VAL A 60 12.71 1.55 3.50
N GLY A 61 11.56 0.95 3.84
CA GLY A 61 10.55 0.50 2.89
C GLY A 61 9.22 1.18 3.16
N ILE A 62 8.52 1.57 2.09
CA ILE A 62 7.21 2.26 2.17
C ILE A 62 6.19 1.47 1.37
N GLY A 63 5.11 1.05 2.03
CA GLY A 63 3.86 0.64 1.40
C GLY A 63 2.99 1.87 1.21
N MET A 64 2.61 2.20 -0.02
CA MET A 64 1.79 3.37 -0.33
C MET A 64 0.51 3.00 -1.08
N PRO A 65 -0.58 3.79 -0.95
CA PRO A 65 -1.78 3.57 -1.73
C PRO A 65 -1.54 3.93 -3.20
N GLY A 66 -1.69 2.95 -4.09
CA GLY A 66 -1.53 3.12 -5.52
C GLY A 66 -0.24 2.54 -6.09
N SER A 67 0.03 2.85 -7.35
CA SER A 67 1.14 2.29 -8.10
C SER A 67 1.99 3.38 -8.77
N ILE A 68 3.28 3.07 -8.96
CA ILE A 68 4.23 3.95 -9.66
C ILE A 68 4.46 3.38 -11.05
N HIS A 69 4.27 4.21 -12.08
CA HIS A 69 4.50 3.82 -13.47
C HIS A 69 5.97 3.44 -13.70
N PRO A 70 6.26 2.29 -14.33
CA PRO A 70 7.63 1.76 -14.44
C PRO A 70 8.58 2.64 -15.24
N GLU A 71 8.08 3.34 -16.27
CA GLU A 71 8.91 4.15 -17.16
C GLU A 71 9.04 5.60 -16.68
N THR A 72 7.93 6.20 -16.23
CA THR A 72 7.92 7.62 -15.84
C THR A 72 8.30 7.84 -14.39
N ASN A 73 8.24 6.81 -13.54
CA ASN A 73 8.40 6.89 -12.09
C ASN A 73 7.40 7.83 -11.38
N LEU A 74 6.28 8.15 -12.05
CA LEU A 74 5.20 8.94 -11.47
C LEU A 74 4.11 8.02 -10.90
N VAL A 75 3.41 8.49 -9.89
CA VAL A 75 2.22 7.80 -9.38
C VAL A 75 1.14 7.79 -10.46
N GLN A 76 0.70 6.61 -10.89
CA GLN A 76 -0.29 6.46 -11.97
C GLN A 76 -1.72 6.28 -11.46
N VAL A 77 -1.89 5.60 -10.34
CA VAL A 77 -3.19 5.35 -9.70
C VAL A 77 -3.03 5.51 -8.21
N SER A 78 -3.89 6.29 -7.58
CA SER A 78 -3.93 6.42 -6.12
C SER A 78 -5.32 6.88 -5.67
N ASN A 79 -5.76 6.37 -4.51
CA ASN A 79 -6.93 6.89 -3.82
C ASN A 79 -6.69 8.29 -3.21
N THR A 80 -5.43 8.66 -3.03
CA THR A 80 -5.01 10.01 -2.61
C THR A 80 -4.68 10.84 -3.84
N LYS A 81 -5.65 11.61 -4.33
CA LYS A 81 -5.54 12.37 -5.60
C LYS A 81 -4.34 13.32 -5.67
N ALA A 82 -3.92 13.88 -4.54
CA ALA A 82 -2.75 14.76 -4.48
C ALA A 82 -1.44 14.09 -4.92
N LEU A 83 -1.38 12.76 -4.95
CA LEU A 83 -0.20 11.99 -5.35
C LEU A 83 -0.15 11.68 -6.84
N GLU A 84 -1.30 11.69 -7.54
CA GLU A 84 -1.36 11.31 -8.96
C GLU A 84 -0.48 12.22 -9.83
N GLY A 85 0.30 11.61 -10.72
CA GLY A 85 1.24 12.30 -11.59
C GLY A 85 2.47 12.87 -10.88
N LYS A 86 2.69 12.58 -9.60
CA LYS A 86 3.82 13.10 -8.82
C LYS A 86 4.98 12.11 -8.73
N PRO A 87 6.23 12.58 -8.69
CA PRO A 87 7.43 11.75 -8.55
C PRO A 87 7.73 11.45 -7.07
N VAL A 88 6.76 10.86 -6.38
CA VAL A 88 6.75 10.66 -4.92
C VAL A 88 8.04 10.05 -4.38
N LYS A 89 8.53 8.97 -5.03
CA LYS A 89 9.74 8.29 -4.59
C LYS A 89 10.94 9.25 -4.60
N SER A 90 11.19 9.91 -5.72
CA SER A 90 12.35 10.80 -5.87
C SER A 90 12.28 12.02 -4.95
N ASP A 91 11.07 12.52 -4.69
CA ASP A 91 10.91 13.69 -3.82
C ASP A 91 11.11 13.35 -2.34
N ILE A 92 10.68 12.14 -1.91
CA ILE A 92 11.02 11.65 -0.56
C ILE A 92 12.53 11.42 -0.44
N GLU A 93 13.16 10.76 -1.43
CA GLU A 93 14.61 10.52 -1.44
C GLU A 93 15.42 11.83 -1.39
N LYS A 94 15.01 12.86 -2.11
CA LYS A 94 15.62 14.21 -2.02
C LYS A 94 15.53 14.81 -0.62
N LYS A 95 14.37 14.68 0.04
CA LYS A 95 14.16 15.19 1.39
C LYS A 95 14.98 14.42 2.44
N LEU A 96 15.16 13.11 2.24
CA LEU A 96 15.89 12.23 3.16
C LEU A 96 17.41 12.22 2.91
N GLY A 97 17.86 12.41 1.67
CA GLY A 97 19.26 12.33 1.27
C GLY A 97 19.77 10.90 1.01
N TYR A 98 18.88 9.90 0.97
CA TYR A 98 19.21 8.49 0.68
C TYR A 98 18.08 7.76 -0.03
N GLU A 99 18.40 6.60 -0.60
CA GLU A 99 17.44 5.77 -1.34
C GLU A 99 16.48 5.03 -0.42
N ILE A 100 15.23 4.89 -0.89
CA ILE A 100 14.18 4.12 -0.25
C ILE A 100 13.60 3.06 -1.21
N LYS A 101 12.96 2.04 -0.64
CA LYS A 101 12.10 1.14 -1.41
C LYS A 101 10.65 1.53 -1.22
N ILE A 102 9.89 1.50 -2.31
CA ILE A 102 8.47 1.82 -2.29
C ILE A 102 7.69 0.80 -3.12
N ALA A 103 6.56 0.36 -2.61
CA ALA A 103 5.66 -0.57 -3.28
C ALA A 103 4.21 -0.22 -2.96
N ASN A 104 3.27 -0.83 -3.68
CA ASN A 104 1.86 -0.77 -3.33
C ASN A 104 1.60 -1.45 -1.97
N ASP A 105 0.65 -0.96 -1.19
CA ASP A 105 0.29 -1.47 0.14
C ASP A 105 -0.18 -2.93 0.10
N ALA A 106 -1.03 -3.30 -0.87
CA ALA A 106 -1.50 -4.68 -1.03
C ALA A 106 -0.39 -5.64 -1.48
N ASP A 107 0.57 -5.16 -2.30
CA ASP A 107 1.78 -5.92 -2.65
C ASP A 107 2.64 -6.19 -1.42
N CYS A 108 2.79 -5.19 -0.54
CA CYS A 108 3.49 -5.36 0.74
C CYS A 108 2.82 -6.40 1.62
N LEU A 109 1.48 -6.40 1.70
CA LEU A 109 0.71 -7.41 2.43
C LEU A 109 0.96 -8.81 1.85
N ALA A 110 0.83 -8.97 0.53
CA ALA A 110 1.03 -10.27 -0.12
C ALA A 110 2.45 -10.83 0.12
N LEU A 111 3.45 -9.95 0.11
CA LEU A 111 4.84 -10.33 0.43
C LEU A 111 4.98 -10.75 1.89
N SER A 112 4.43 -9.99 2.82
CA SER A 112 4.47 -10.30 4.26
C SER A 112 3.83 -11.66 4.54
N GLU A 113 2.62 -11.90 4.02
CA GLU A 113 1.92 -13.17 4.17
C GLU A 113 2.70 -14.36 3.57
N ALA A 114 3.43 -14.13 2.47
CA ALA A 114 4.23 -15.16 1.83
C ALA A 114 5.55 -15.45 2.56
N VAL A 115 6.12 -14.47 3.26
CA VAL A 115 7.42 -14.62 3.93
C VAL A 115 7.28 -15.27 5.30
N ASP A 116 6.42 -14.73 6.15
CA ASP A 116 6.26 -15.11 7.56
C ASP A 116 4.81 -15.19 8.05
N GLY A 117 3.83 -14.89 7.20
CA GLY A 117 2.41 -14.96 7.50
C GLY A 117 1.75 -16.31 7.18
N ALA A 118 0.44 -16.27 6.92
CA ALA A 118 -0.39 -17.45 6.64
C ALA A 118 0.01 -18.20 5.36
N GLY A 119 0.65 -17.50 4.41
CA GLY A 119 1.11 -18.05 3.13
C GLY A 119 2.52 -18.60 3.11
N LYS A 120 3.24 -18.62 4.24
CA LYS A 120 4.70 -18.90 4.30
C LYS A 120 5.14 -20.24 3.73
N ASP A 121 4.25 -21.24 3.76
CA ASP A 121 4.51 -22.62 3.30
C ASP A 121 4.06 -22.83 1.84
N TYR A 122 3.58 -21.78 1.15
CA TYR A 122 3.13 -21.84 -0.22
C TYR A 122 4.00 -20.99 -1.15
N ASN A 123 4.18 -21.45 -2.39
CA ASN A 123 4.93 -20.70 -3.40
C ASN A 123 4.09 -19.54 -3.98
N SER A 124 2.76 -19.65 -3.95
CA SER A 124 1.84 -18.68 -4.54
C SER A 124 0.89 -18.15 -3.46
N VAL A 125 0.88 -16.83 -3.27
CA VAL A 125 0.04 -16.15 -2.29
C VAL A 125 -0.67 -14.98 -2.94
N PHE A 126 -2.00 -15.00 -2.90
CA PHE A 126 -2.85 -13.90 -3.30
C PHE A 126 -3.52 -13.32 -2.06
N ALA A 127 -3.07 -12.16 -1.63
CA ALA A 127 -3.60 -11.47 -0.45
C ALA A 127 -4.63 -10.42 -0.87
N VAL A 128 -5.75 -10.38 -0.16
CA VAL A 128 -6.87 -9.47 -0.45
C VAL A 128 -7.08 -8.53 0.72
N ILE A 129 -7.19 -7.25 0.41
CA ILE A 129 -7.58 -6.20 1.36
C ILE A 129 -9.04 -5.82 1.11
N LEU A 130 -9.86 -5.98 2.13
CA LEU A 130 -11.27 -5.55 2.13
C LEU A 130 -11.41 -4.39 3.14
N GLY A 131 -11.38 -3.16 2.63
CA GLY A 131 -11.47 -1.95 3.43
C GLY A 131 -12.40 -0.92 2.80
N THR A 132 -12.01 0.34 2.76
CA THR A 132 -12.74 1.41 2.02
C THR A 132 -12.83 1.08 0.54
N GLY A 133 -11.83 0.39 0.00
CA GLY A 133 -11.81 -0.22 -1.33
C GLY A 133 -11.48 -1.71 -1.24
N VAL A 134 -11.37 -2.36 -2.39
CA VAL A 134 -10.88 -3.72 -2.53
C VAL A 134 -9.57 -3.68 -3.30
N GLY A 135 -8.50 -4.11 -2.66
CA GLY A 135 -7.18 -4.28 -3.25
C GLY A 135 -6.70 -5.71 -3.12
N ALA A 136 -5.71 -6.07 -3.89
CA ALA A 136 -4.98 -7.31 -3.68
C ALA A 136 -3.54 -7.19 -4.16
N GLY A 137 -2.68 -8.03 -3.60
CA GLY A 137 -1.31 -8.24 -4.04
C GLY A 137 -1.09 -9.71 -4.37
N TYR A 138 -0.11 -9.96 -5.22
CA TYR A 138 0.27 -11.31 -5.59
C TYR A 138 1.76 -11.53 -5.38
N SER A 139 2.09 -12.59 -4.65
CA SER A 139 3.48 -13.03 -4.44
C SER A 139 3.66 -14.44 -5.01
N TYR A 140 4.77 -14.66 -5.70
CA TYR A 140 5.22 -15.96 -6.16
C TYR A 140 6.68 -16.18 -5.76
N ASP A 141 6.98 -17.33 -5.16
CA ASP A 141 8.30 -17.67 -4.59
C ASP A 141 8.85 -16.54 -3.69
N LYS A 142 7.97 -16.00 -2.83
CA LYS A 142 8.30 -14.90 -1.88
C LYS A 142 8.81 -13.63 -2.57
N LYS A 143 8.31 -13.36 -3.77
CA LYS A 143 8.59 -12.13 -4.53
C LYS A 143 7.28 -11.53 -5.03
N ILE A 144 7.17 -10.22 -4.94
CA ILE A 144 6.03 -9.48 -5.48
C ILE A 144 5.97 -9.66 -7.00
N VAL A 145 4.80 -9.98 -7.52
CA VAL A 145 4.52 -10.05 -8.96
C VAL A 145 3.75 -8.80 -9.36
N VAL A 146 4.42 -7.85 -9.97
CA VAL A 146 3.83 -6.54 -10.30
C VAL A 146 3.32 -6.42 -11.74
N GLY A 147 3.66 -7.38 -12.61
CA GLY A 147 3.34 -7.31 -14.04
C GLY A 147 4.03 -6.13 -14.77
N PRO A 148 3.84 -6.04 -16.10
CA PRO A 148 4.51 -5.00 -16.91
C PRO A 148 4.04 -3.58 -16.58
N ASN A 149 2.77 -3.41 -16.20
CA ASN A 149 2.18 -2.10 -15.88
C ASN A 149 2.12 -1.81 -14.38
N LYS A 150 2.67 -2.70 -13.52
CA LYS A 150 2.59 -2.62 -12.06
C LYS A 150 1.15 -2.48 -11.53
N LEU A 151 0.22 -3.19 -12.13
CA LEU A 151 -1.21 -3.20 -11.77
C LEU A 151 -1.71 -4.61 -11.42
N THR A 152 -0.81 -5.55 -11.14
CA THR A 152 -1.19 -6.89 -10.69
C THR A 152 -1.93 -6.77 -9.35
N GLY A 153 -3.08 -7.45 -9.25
CA GLY A 153 -3.89 -7.39 -8.03
C GLY A 153 -5.00 -6.33 -8.02
N GLU A 154 -5.08 -5.46 -9.01
CA GLU A 154 -6.15 -4.45 -9.14
C GLU A 154 -7.53 -5.08 -9.53
N TRP A 155 -7.81 -6.27 -9.03
CA TRP A 155 -9.02 -7.03 -9.37
C TRP A 155 -10.31 -6.37 -8.87
N GLY A 156 -10.23 -5.56 -7.82
CA GLY A 156 -11.35 -4.78 -7.30
C GLY A 156 -11.94 -3.79 -8.31
N GLN A 157 -11.20 -3.47 -9.38
CA GLN A 157 -11.67 -2.64 -10.49
C GLN A 157 -12.44 -3.44 -11.56
N ASN A 158 -12.42 -4.76 -11.50
CA ASN A 158 -13.13 -5.59 -12.45
C ASN A 158 -14.65 -5.47 -12.25
N PRO A 159 -15.46 -5.59 -13.32
CA PRO A 159 -16.90 -5.67 -13.19
C PRO A 159 -17.28 -6.99 -12.48
N ILE A 160 -18.40 -6.96 -11.77
CA ILE A 160 -18.95 -8.15 -11.12
C ILE A 160 -19.31 -9.18 -12.19
N PRO A 161 -18.87 -10.44 -12.05
CA PRO A 161 -19.27 -11.49 -12.97
C PRO A 161 -20.74 -11.88 -12.73
N GLY A 162 -21.51 -11.99 -13.80
CA GLY A 162 -22.91 -12.44 -13.77
C GLY A 162 -23.91 -11.40 -14.24
N PRO A 163 -25.20 -11.75 -14.24
CA PRO A 163 -26.25 -10.79 -14.59
C PRO A 163 -26.35 -9.72 -13.50
N MET A 164 -26.07 -8.47 -13.88
CA MET A 164 -26.27 -7.32 -13.01
C MET A 164 -27.76 -6.94 -12.97
N ASP A 165 -28.26 -6.55 -11.82
CA ASP A 165 -29.58 -5.94 -11.71
C ASP A 165 -29.62 -4.56 -12.39
N GLU A 166 -30.84 -3.96 -12.48
CA GLU A 166 -30.98 -2.66 -13.15
C GLU A 166 -30.22 -1.53 -12.44
N TYR A 167 -30.12 -1.61 -11.13
CA TYR A 167 -29.38 -0.63 -10.34
C TYR A 167 -27.87 -0.74 -10.59
N GLU A 168 -27.33 -1.94 -10.56
CA GLU A 168 -25.91 -2.20 -10.83
C GLU A 168 -25.52 -1.77 -12.25
N LYS A 169 -26.39 -2.01 -13.25
CA LYS A 169 -26.19 -1.53 -14.63
C LYS A 169 -26.15 -0.01 -14.72
N SER A 170 -26.95 0.69 -13.92
CA SER A 170 -27.04 2.15 -13.94
C SER A 170 -25.79 2.84 -13.39
N VAL A 171 -25.06 2.19 -12.45
CA VAL A 171 -23.96 2.82 -11.72
C VAL A 171 -22.57 2.36 -12.16
N LYS A 172 -22.46 1.34 -13.06
CA LYS A 172 -21.18 0.81 -13.57
C LYS A 172 -20.12 0.59 -12.46
N ARG A 173 -20.54 0.00 -11.34
CA ARG A 173 -19.68 -0.10 -10.15
C ARG A 173 -18.73 -1.29 -10.26
N PRO A 174 -17.45 -1.11 -9.89
CA PRO A 174 -16.52 -2.23 -9.77
C PRO A 174 -16.85 -3.13 -8.56
N VAL A 175 -16.32 -4.34 -8.54
CA VAL A 175 -16.47 -5.34 -7.46
C VAL A 175 -16.28 -4.75 -6.07
N SER A 176 -15.31 -3.85 -5.92
CA SER A 176 -14.99 -3.20 -4.65
C SER A 176 -16.17 -2.48 -3.99
N TYR A 177 -17.09 -1.97 -4.76
CA TYR A 177 -18.19 -1.16 -4.19
C TYR A 177 -19.37 -2.02 -3.73
N THR A 178 -19.72 -3.06 -4.46
CA THR A 178 -20.91 -3.88 -4.20
C THR A 178 -20.72 -4.87 -3.06
N HIS A 179 -19.51 -5.41 -2.89
CA HIS A 179 -19.24 -6.37 -1.81
C HIS A 179 -19.06 -5.73 -0.43
N LEU A 180 -18.71 -4.45 -0.36
CA LEU A 180 -18.56 -3.74 0.93
C LEU A 180 -19.86 -3.15 1.45
N THR A 181 -20.87 -2.92 0.60
CA THR A 181 -22.13 -2.27 1.02
C THR A 181 -23.29 -3.21 1.23
N LEU A 182 -23.28 -4.42 0.67
CA LEU A 182 -24.39 -5.37 0.77
C LEU A 182 -24.55 -6.11 2.10
N PRO A 183 -23.51 -6.42 2.89
CA PRO A 183 -23.68 -7.17 4.14
C PRO A 183 -24.30 -6.37 5.28
N THR A 184 -24.27 -5.05 5.25
CA THR A 184 -24.72 -4.20 6.38
C THR A 184 -26.21 -3.87 6.36
N SER A 185 -26.92 -4.16 5.28
CA SER A 185 -28.35 -3.85 5.14
C SER A 185 -29.28 -5.06 5.34
N ARG A 186 -28.77 -6.22 5.66
CA ARG A 186 -29.57 -7.42 6.00
C ARG A 186 -29.18 -7.98 7.35
N SER A 187 -29.40 -7.19 8.41
CA SER A 187 -29.72 -7.77 9.71
C SER A 187 -31.22 -8.04 9.70
N VAL A 188 -31.58 -9.29 9.74
CA VAL A 188 -32.91 -9.79 9.99
C VAL A 188 -33.36 -9.39 11.39
#